data_0b075bedfd6a6a2bbc8d0c86820f5ec3
#
_entry.id   0b075bedfd6a6a2bbc8d0c86820f5ec3
#
_cell.length_a   1.000
_cell.length_b   1.000
_cell.length_c   1.000
_cell.angle_alpha   90.00
_cell.angle_beta   90.00
_cell.angle_gamma   90.00
#
_symmetry.space_group_name_H-M   'P 1'
#
loop_
_entity.id
_entity.type
_entity.pdbx_description
1 polymer ?
#
loop_
_entity_poly.entity_id
_entity_poly.type
_entity_poly.pdbx_seq_one_letter_code
_entity_poly.pdbx_strand_id
1 'polypeptide(L)'
;MVIRITWGRLRAGAWSEFERTYRAKFSEGKTVKGLRGRLLVQDTADKDAGFAMSLWENLADLETYEQSELYQEVMATLQPFFVGEYKTYRCEVKCTDLVS
;
A
#
# COMPACT_ATOMS: atom_id res chain seq x y z
N MET A 1 7.83 -6.74 -13.84
CA MET A 1 7.21 -6.64 -12.51
C MET A 1 7.31 -5.22 -12.00
N VAL A 2 6.27 -4.72 -11.39
CA VAL A 2 6.15 -3.33 -10.96
C VAL A 2 5.83 -3.31 -9.47
N ILE A 3 6.40 -2.36 -8.74
CA ILE A 3 6.06 -2.10 -7.35
C ILE A 3 5.44 -0.70 -7.22
N ARG A 4 4.33 -0.60 -6.50
CA ARG A 4 3.71 0.66 -6.13
C ARG A 4 4.09 0.95 -4.70
N ILE A 5 4.66 2.13 -4.45
CA ILE A 5 5.15 2.52 -3.13
C ILE A 5 4.48 3.84 -2.74
N THR A 6 3.78 3.84 -1.62
CA THR A 6 3.17 5.06 -1.09
C THR A 6 3.79 5.38 0.27
N TRP A 7 4.42 6.54 0.37
CA TRP A 7 4.87 7.09 1.64
C TRP A 7 3.79 7.99 2.22
N GLY A 8 3.58 7.90 3.53
CA GLY A 8 2.66 8.79 4.22
C GLY A 8 3.01 8.95 5.68
N ARG A 9 2.50 10.02 6.27
CA ARG A 9 2.52 10.27 7.70
C ARG A 9 1.09 10.19 8.23
N LEU A 10 0.92 9.50 9.33
CA LEU A 10 -0.38 9.35 10.00
C LEU A 10 -0.52 10.34 11.14
N ARG A 11 -1.75 10.54 11.60
CA ARG A 11 -2.01 11.26 12.84
C ARG A 11 -1.22 10.63 13.97
N ALA A 12 -0.72 11.44 14.89
CA ALA A 12 0.10 10.97 16.00
C ALA A 12 -0.59 9.83 16.76
N GLY A 13 0.14 8.73 16.94
CA GLY A 13 -0.34 7.55 17.66
C GLY A 13 -1.36 6.69 16.93
N ALA A 14 -1.65 6.96 15.66
CA ALA A 14 -2.68 6.24 14.91
C ALA A 14 -2.21 4.96 14.23
N TRP A 15 -0.92 4.63 14.32
CA TRP A 15 -0.36 3.51 13.56
C TRP A 15 -1.07 2.18 13.83
N SER A 16 -1.31 1.84 15.10
CA SER A 16 -1.95 0.57 15.45
C SER A 16 -3.35 0.44 14.88
N GLU A 17 -4.14 1.51 14.93
CA GLU A 17 -5.47 1.53 14.35
C GLU A 17 -5.40 1.44 12.83
N PHE A 18 -4.47 2.16 12.21
CA PHE A 18 -4.24 2.10 10.78
C PHE A 18 -3.90 0.67 10.33
N GLU A 19 -2.98 0.03 11.04
CA GLU A 19 -2.58 -1.34 10.72
C GLU A 19 -3.75 -2.30 10.81
N ARG A 20 -4.58 -2.22 11.84
CA ARG A 20 -5.77 -3.06 11.98
C ARG A 20 -6.74 -2.84 10.83
N THR A 21 -6.98 -1.59 10.48
CA THR A 21 -7.88 -1.22 9.38
C THR A 21 -7.34 -1.75 8.04
N TYR A 22 -6.04 -1.59 7.81
CA TYR A 22 -5.36 -2.10 6.62
C TYR A 22 -5.52 -3.63 6.51
N ARG A 23 -5.21 -4.36 7.60
CA ARG A 23 -5.32 -5.82 7.62
C ARG A 23 -6.74 -6.28 7.36
N ALA A 24 -7.71 -5.65 8.01
CA ALA A 24 -9.12 -6.00 7.84
C ALA A 24 -9.56 -5.79 6.39
N LYS A 25 -9.14 -4.71 5.77
CA LYS A 25 -9.52 -4.40 4.40
C LYS A 25 -8.98 -5.41 3.40
N PHE A 26 -7.76 -5.88 3.60
CA PHE A 26 -7.11 -6.82 2.68
C PHE A 26 -7.33 -8.30 3.02
N SER A 27 -7.93 -8.61 4.19
CA SER A 27 -8.28 -9.97 4.56
C SER A 27 -9.66 -10.39 4.05
N GLU A 28 -10.35 -9.53 3.31
CA GLU A 28 -11.70 -9.82 2.79
C GLU A 28 -11.71 -10.88 1.68
N GLY A 29 -10.55 -11.45 1.34
CA GLY A 29 -10.45 -12.56 0.41
C GLY A 29 -10.66 -12.24 -1.06
N LYS A 30 -10.67 -10.97 -1.42
CA LYS A 30 -10.85 -10.55 -2.81
C LYS A 30 -9.58 -10.77 -3.61
N THR A 31 -9.71 -11.45 -4.74
CA THR A 31 -8.61 -11.66 -5.67
C THR A 31 -8.45 -10.45 -6.57
N VAL A 32 -7.23 -9.95 -6.68
CA VAL A 32 -6.90 -8.83 -7.57
C VAL A 32 -5.93 -9.33 -8.63
N LYS A 33 -6.33 -9.19 -9.90
CA LYS A 33 -5.52 -9.66 -11.01
C LYS A 33 -4.15 -8.98 -11.02
N GLY A 34 -3.11 -9.79 -11.08
CA GLY A 34 -1.73 -9.31 -11.19
C GLY A 34 -1.08 -8.92 -9.88
N LEU A 35 -1.82 -8.89 -8.79
CA LEU A 35 -1.24 -8.59 -7.48
C LEU A 35 -0.43 -9.79 -6.98
N ARG A 36 0.84 -9.54 -6.63
CA ARG A 36 1.78 -10.56 -6.17
C ARG A 36 2.04 -10.50 -4.68
N GLY A 37 1.79 -9.38 -4.05
CA GLY A 37 1.97 -9.25 -2.61
C GLY A 37 1.87 -7.81 -2.15
N ARG A 38 1.81 -7.65 -0.83
CA ARG A 38 1.74 -6.34 -0.17
C ARG A 38 2.66 -6.32 1.04
N LEU A 39 3.18 -5.13 1.33
CA LEU A 39 3.94 -4.87 2.55
C LEU A 39 3.46 -3.53 3.12
N LEU A 40 3.23 -3.52 4.42
CA LEU A 40 3.02 -2.30 5.17
C LEU A 40 4.18 -2.18 6.16
N VAL A 41 4.94 -1.10 6.06
CA VAL A 41 6.14 -0.93 6.87
C VAL A 41 6.12 0.41 7.60
N GLN A 42 6.50 0.39 8.86
CA GLN A 42 6.61 1.57 9.71
C GLN A 42 8.06 2.01 9.79
N ASP A 43 8.30 3.31 9.68
CA ASP A 43 9.65 3.86 9.81
C ASP A 43 10.15 3.64 11.25
N THR A 44 11.35 3.10 11.39
CA THR A 44 11.92 2.86 12.72
C THR A 44 12.33 4.14 13.44
N ALA A 45 12.58 5.22 12.69
CA ALA A 45 12.99 6.51 13.23
C ALA A 45 11.82 7.46 13.45
N ASP A 46 10.68 7.24 12.78
CA ASP A 46 9.49 8.09 12.88
C ASP A 46 8.25 7.19 12.94
N LYS A 47 7.75 6.97 14.13
CA LYS A 47 6.67 6.02 14.40
C LYS A 47 5.33 6.38 13.73
N ASP A 48 5.18 7.61 13.27
CA ASP A 48 3.96 8.06 12.61
C ASP A 48 4.07 8.01 11.09
N ALA A 49 5.24 7.65 10.54
CA ALA A 49 5.46 7.57 9.11
C ALA A 49 5.74 6.14 8.65
N GLY A 50 5.54 5.90 7.37
CA GLY A 50 5.86 4.60 6.79
C GLY A 50 5.49 4.49 5.34
N PHE A 51 5.49 3.25 4.84
CA PHE A 51 5.24 2.95 3.44
C PHE A 51 4.23 1.82 3.30
N ALA A 52 3.34 1.95 2.33
CA ALA A 52 2.52 0.86 1.86
C ALA A 52 3.04 0.47 0.48
N MET A 53 3.34 -0.81 0.29
CA MET A 53 3.90 -1.30 -0.95
C MET A 53 3.05 -2.43 -1.51
N SER A 54 2.90 -2.46 -2.83
CA SER A 54 2.25 -3.57 -3.51
C SER A 54 3.05 -3.97 -4.74
N LEU A 55 3.21 -5.28 -4.93
CA LEU A 55 3.98 -5.86 -6.02
C LEU A 55 3.04 -6.42 -7.06
N TRP A 56 3.28 -6.07 -8.33
CA TRP A 56 2.38 -6.36 -9.45
C TRP A 56 3.09 -7.07 -10.58
N GLU A 57 2.38 -7.94 -11.26
CA GLU A 57 2.87 -8.66 -12.43
C GLU A 57 3.34 -7.70 -13.51
N ASN A 58 2.54 -6.67 -13.79
CA ASN A 58 2.84 -5.66 -14.80
C ASN A 58 2.11 -4.36 -14.49
N LEU A 59 2.49 -3.30 -15.20
CA LEU A 59 1.92 -1.97 -15.01
C LEU A 59 0.44 -1.92 -15.39
N ALA A 60 0.03 -2.62 -16.44
CA ALA A 60 -1.37 -2.61 -16.90
C ALA A 60 -2.33 -3.11 -15.82
N ASP A 61 -1.95 -4.17 -15.10
CA ASP A 61 -2.78 -4.71 -14.00
C ASP A 61 -2.86 -3.72 -12.84
N LEU A 62 -1.75 -3.05 -12.52
CA LEU A 62 -1.74 -2.01 -11.49
C LEU A 62 -2.66 -0.84 -11.87
N GLU A 63 -2.57 -0.36 -13.10
CA GLU A 63 -3.41 0.75 -13.58
C GLU A 63 -4.89 0.38 -13.55
N THR A 64 -5.23 -0.84 -13.94
CA THR A 64 -6.60 -1.34 -13.88
C THR A 64 -7.11 -1.34 -12.44
N TYR A 65 -6.29 -1.81 -11.51
CA TYR A 65 -6.65 -1.79 -10.09
C TYR A 65 -6.87 -0.37 -9.58
N GLU A 66 -5.98 0.57 -9.93
CA GLU A 66 -6.09 1.96 -9.47
C GLU A 66 -7.34 2.67 -9.96
N GLN A 67 -7.97 2.17 -11.02
CA GLN A 67 -9.23 2.70 -11.55
C GLN A 67 -10.44 1.94 -11.04
N SER A 68 -10.25 0.90 -10.22
CA SER A 68 -11.34 0.04 -9.76
C SER A 68 -12.09 0.64 -8.57
N GLU A 69 -13.33 0.16 -8.38
CA GLU A 69 -14.12 0.53 -7.20
C GLU A 69 -13.46 0.03 -5.92
N LEU A 70 -12.83 -1.14 -5.97
CA LEU A 70 -12.11 -1.69 -4.82
C LEU A 70 -11.02 -0.76 -4.36
N TYR A 71 -10.23 -0.22 -5.28
CA TYR A 71 -9.17 0.74 -4.93
C TYR A 71 -9.76 2.00 -4.31
N GLN A 72 -10.88 2.51 -4.86
CA GLN A 72 -11.54 3.69 -4.32
C GLN A 72 -12.04 3.44 -2.89
N GLU A 73 -12.60 2.26 -2.61
CA GLU A 73 -13.03 1.88 -1.27
C GLU A 73 -11.84 1.81 -0.31
N VAL A 74 -10.73 1.21 -0.74
CA VAL A 74 -9.51 1.12 0.05
C VAL A 74 -9.00 2.51 0.41
N MET A 75 -8.89 3.38 -0.57
CA MET A 75 -8.41 4.75 -0.34
C MET A 75 -9.35 5.56 0.54
N ALA A 76 -10.65 5.42 0.34
CA ALA A 76 -11.65 6.10 1.19
C ALA A 76 -11.53 5.67 2.65
N THR A 77 -11.17 4.41 2.90
CA THR A 77 -11.01 3.86 4.24
C THR A 77 -9.70 4.31 4.88
N LEU A 78 -8.62 4.37 4.12
CA LEU A 78 -7.28 4.63 4.66
C LEU A 78 -6.88 6.10 4.66
N GLN A 79 -7.36 6.87 3.68
CA GLN A 79 -6.97 8.27 3.52
C GLN A 79 -7.21 9.14 4.75
N PRO A 80 -8.29 8.96 5.52
CA PRO A 80 -8.52 9.78 6.73
C PRO A 80 -7.43 9.68 7.79
N PHE A 81 -6.60 8.64 7.76
CA PHE A 81 -5.50 8.51 8.71
C PHE A 81 -4.30 9.41 8.38
N PHE A 82 -4.17 9.83 7.12
CA PHE A 82 -3.00 10.58 6.66
C PHE A 82 -3.05 12.04 7.10
N VAL A 83 -1.87 12.57 7.43
CA VAL A 83 -1.66 14.00 7.72
C VAL A 83 -0.80 14.56 6.59
N GLY A 84 -1.29 15.63 5.97
CA GLY A 84 -0.59 16.27 4.87
C GLY A 84 -0.64 15.42 3.59
N GLU A 85 0.29 15.69 2.69
CA GLU A 85 0.35 14.99 1.42
C GLU A 85 1.07 13.65 1.56
N TYR A 86 0.55 12.65 0.90
CA TYR A 86 1.26 11.38 0.72
C TYR A 86 1.80 11.33 -0.71
N LYS A 87 2.86 10.51 -0.90
CA LYS A 87 3.52 10.39 -2.21
C LYS A 87 3.47 8.95 -2.67
N THR A 88 3.08 8.76 -3.93
CA THR A 88 3.01 7.43 -4.55
C THR A 88 3.97 7.37 -5.71
N TYR A 89 4.73 6.28 -5.76
CA TYR A 89 5.66 5.98 -6.84
C TYR A 89 5.28 4.65 -7.47
N ARG A 90 5.46 4.53 -8.78
CA ARG A 90 5.32 3.29 -9.52
C ARG A 90 6.66 3.01 -10.16
N CYS A 91 7.30 1.92 -9.73
CA CYS A 91 8.67 1.62 -10.11
C CYS A 91 8.75 0.26 -10.77
N GLU A 92 9.51 0.16 -11.86
CA GLU A 92 9.81 -1.13 -12.44
C GLU A 92 10.87 -1.83 -11.61
N VAL A 93 10.62 -3.09 -11.27
CA VAL A 93 11.59 -3.90 -10.54
C VAL A 93 12.69 -4.33 -11.50
N LYS A 94 13.91 -3.91 -11.23
CA LYS A 94 15.06 -4.21 -12.09
C LYS A 94 15.86 -5.42 -11.64
N CYS A 95 15.79 -5.73 -10.35
CA CYS A 95 16.51 -6.87 -9.80
C CYS A 95 15.82 -7.32 -8.53
N THR A 96 15.63 -8.62 -8.37
CA THR A 96 15.12 -9.18 -7.12
C THR A 96 16.04 -10.31 -6.68
N ASP A 97 16.35 -10.31 -5.39
CA ASP A 97 17.13 -11.37 -4.76
C ASP A 97 16.62 -11.50 -3.32
N LEU A 98 15.47 -12.15 -3.20
CA LEU A 98 14.81 -12.33 -1.92
C LEU A 98 15.30 -13.62 -1.26
N VAL A 99 15.81 -13.48 -0.05
CA VAL A 99 16.29 -14.59 0.76
C VAL A 99 15.28 -14.85 1.87
N SER A 100 14.81 -16.09 1.97
CA SER A 100 13.85 -16.49 3.01
C SER A 100 14.54 -17.26 4.13
#